data_d853eadbf1084d415bd92985b67f9685
#
_entry.id   d853eadbf1084d415bd92985b67f9685
#
_cell.length_a   1.000
_cell.length_b   1.000
_cell.length_c   1.000
_cell.angle_alpha   90.00
_cell.angle_beta   90.00
_cell.angle_gamma   90.00
#
_symmetry.space_group_name_H-M   'P 1'
#
loop_
_entity.id
_entity.type
_entity.pdbx_description
1 polymer ?
#
loop_
_entity_poly.entity_id
_entity_poly.type
_entity_poly.pdbx_seq_one_letter_code
_entity_poly.pdbx_strand_id
1 'polypeptide(L)'
;MQQYEIRQCEAVACQFRFPVTVGDPAGLRCPYCGEPTAVAATPQITATPFPQFAPRFTQLELLLDNIRSVYNVGAIMRTADGAGVKHLHLGGITAPPTHPKLAKTALGAEGALPWTQHRNGVQAASELKAAGYK
;
A
#
# COMPACT_ATOMS: atom_id res chain seq x y z
N MET A 1 6.93 -17.38 -17.25
CA MET A 1 6.14 -17.05 -16.05
C MET A 1 6.33 -18.19 -15.05
N GLN A 2 6.81 -17.90 -13.85
CA GLN A 2 6.86 -18.90 -12.78
C GLN A 2 5.45 -19.20 -12.31
N GLN A 3 5.08 -20.49 -12.30
CA GLN A 3 3.79 -20.93 -11.76
C GLN A 3 3.97 -21.28 -10.28
N TYR A 4 3.00 -20.88 -9.48
CA TYR A 4 2.98 -21.15 -8.04
C TYR A 4 1.83 -22.08 -7.70
N GLU A 5 2.02 -22.89 -6.67
CA GLU A 5 0.99 -23.69 -6.03
C GLU A 5 0.91 -23.36 -4.55
N ILE A 6 -0.24 -23.52 -3.94
CA ILE A 6 -0.40 -23.43 -2.49
C ILE A 6 -0.34 -24.84 -1.93
N ARG A 7 0.61 -25.07 -1.05
CA ARG A 7 0.73 -26.34 -0.31
C ARG A 7 0.22 -26.20 1.10
N GLN A 8 -0.25 -27.29 1.66
CA GLN A 8 -0.73 -27.36 3.04
C GLN A 8 -0.09 -28.55 3.74
N CYS A 9 0.33 -28.31 4.99
CA CYS A 9 0.84 -29.36 5.87
C CYS A 9 -0.23 -30.40 6.16
N GLU A 10 0.11 -31.68 6.04
CA GLU A 10 -0.80 -32.80 6.31
C GLU A 10 -1.00 -33.10 7.80
N ALA A 11 -0.12 -32.57 8.67
CA ALA A 11 -0.26 -32.71 10.11
C ALA A 11 -1.50 -31.97 10.62
N VAL A 12 -2.44 -32.70 11.22
CA VAL A 12 -3.72 -32.16 11.73
C VAL A 12 -3.54 -30.99 12.70
N ALA A 13 -2.49 -31.05 13.53
CA ALA A 13 -2.20 -29.98 14.49
C ALA A 13 -1.52 -28.75 13.89
N CYS A 14 -0.99 -28.84 12.66
CA CYS A 14 -0.26 -27.76 12.02
C CYS A 14 -1.06 -27.07 10.92
N GLN A 15 -1.41 -27.78 9.86
CA GLN A 15 -2.16 -27.34 8.70
C GLN A 15 -1.66 -26.02 8.05
N PHE A 16 -0.38 -25.68 8.25
CA PHE A 16 0.22 -24.47 7.71
C PHE A 16 0.14 -24.45 6.19
N ARG A 17 -0.29 -23.32 5.62
CA ARG A 17 -0.42 -23.10 4.17
C ARG A 17 0.60 -22.07 3.70
N PHE A 18 1.25 -22.36 2.56
CA PHE A 18 2.27 -21.49 2.01
C PHE A 18 2.36 -21.62 0.49
N PRO A 19 2.74 -20.55 -0.20
CA PRO A 19 3.01 -20.61 -1.63
C PRO A 19 4.39 -21.20 -1.89
N VAL A 20 4.51 -21.95 -2.98
CA VAL A 20 5.78 -22.50 -3.48
C VAL A 20 5.76 -22.53 -5.00
N THR A 21 6.91 -22.43 -5.63
CA THR A 21 7.02 -22.62 -7.08
C THR A 21 6.70 -24.07 -7.45
N VAL A 22 5.92 -24.27 -8.48
CA VAL A 22 5.56 -25.62 -8.94
C VAL A 22 6.83 -26.43 -9.24
N GLY A 23 6.95 -27.61 -8.62
CA GLY A 23 8.10 -28.50 -8.79
C GLY A 23 9.29 -28.19 -7.88
N ASP A 24 9.21 -27.19 -7.00
CA ASP A 24 10.25 -26.91 -6.02
C ASP A 24 10.23 -27.96 -4.90
N PRO A 25 11.33 -28.73 -4.70
CA PRO A 25 11.41 -29.73 -3.65
C PRO A 25 11.24 -29.17 -2.23
N ALA A 26 11.51 -27.86 -2.01
CA ALA A 26 11.27 -27.20 -0.73
C ALA A 26 9.78 -27.23 -0.33
N GLY A 27 8.89 -27.36 -1.30
CA GLY A 27 7.46 -27.50 -1.04
C GLY A 27 7.03 -28.84 -0.42
N LEU A 28 7.84 -29.88 -0.50
CA LEU A 28 7.48 -31.23 -0.03
C LEU A 28 7.43 -31.35 1.50
N ARG A 29 8.06 -30.43 2.21
CA ARG A 29 8.11 -30.40 3.67
C ARG A 29 7.57 -29.08 4.18
N CYS A 30 6.80 -29.16 5.28
CA CYS A 30 6.26 -27.97 5.94
C CYS A 30 7.40 -27.13 6.55
N PRO A 31 7.54 -25.85 6.21
CA PRO A 31 8.61 -25.02 6.77
C PRO A 31 8.42 -24.72 8.26
N TYR A 32 7.23 -24.99 8.81
CA TYR A 32 6.91 -24.77 10.22
C TYR A 32 7.19 -25.98 11.11
N CYS A 33 6.80 -27.20 10.71
CA CYS A 33 6.92 -28.40 11.53
C CYS A 33 7.70 -29.55 10.89
N GLY A 34 8.11 -29.42 9.60
CA GLY A 34 8.87 -30.43 8.88
C GLY A 34 8.06 -31.61 8.33
N GLU A 35 6.78 -31.70 8.65
CA GLU A 35 5.90 -32.79 8.17
C GLU A 35 5.60 -32.68 6.67
N PRO A 36 5.18 -33.76 6.00
CA PRO A 36 4.81 -33.75 4.60
C PRO A 36 3.72 -32.71 4.28
N THR A 37 3.68 -32.27 3.03
CA THR A 37 2.67 -31.33 2.53
C THR A 37 2.00 -31.86 1.30
N ALA A 38 0.75 -31.48 1.08
CA ALA A 38 0.00 -31.74 -0.14
C ALA A 38 -0.34 -30.42 -0.88
N VAL A 39 -0.56 -30.51 -2.19
CA VAL A 39 -1.07 -29.37 -2.97
C VAL A 39 -2.50 -29.08 -2.54
N ALA A 40 -2.75 -27.91 -1.99
CA ALA A 40 -4.07 -27.48 -1.55
C ALA A 40 -4.81 -26.67 -2.61
N ALA A 41 -4.08 -25.92 -3.44
CA ALA A 41 -4.65 -25.17 -4.54
C ALA A 41 -3.57 -24.83 -5.59
N THR A 42 -3.97 -24.79 -6.84
CA THR A 42 -3.17 -24.24 -7.92
C THR A 42 -3.89 -22.98 -8.41
N PRO A 43 -3.40 -21.78 -8.04
CA PRO A 43 -4.03 -20.55 -8.49
C PRO A 43 -4.02 -20.50 -10.02
N GLN A 44 -5.19 -20.47 -10.61
CA GLN A 44 -5.33 -20.14 -12.02
C GLN A 44 -5.15 -18.62 -12.10
N ILE A 45 -4.03 -18.16 -12.64
CA ILE A 45 -3.87 -16.75 -13.01
C ILE A 45 -4.74 -16.54 -14.25
N THR A 46 -6.04 -16.51 -14.07
CA THR A 46 -6.91 -15.86 -15.04
C THR A 46 -6.57 -14.38 -14.94
N ALA A 47 -5.98 -13.84 -16.00
CA ALA A 47 -5.93 -12.39 -16.18
C ALA A 47 -7.38 -11.89 -16.34
N THR A 48 -8.15 -11.95 -15.27
CA THR A 48 -9.35 -11.12 -15.17
C THR A 48 -8.80 -9.70 -15.18
N PRO A 49 -9.16 -8.90 -16.18
CA PRO A 49 -8.88 -7.47 -16.10
C PRO A 49 -9.37 -7.03 -14.72
N PHE A 50 -8.50 -6.43 -13.92
CA PHE A 50 -8.97 -5.74 -12.72
C PHE A 50 -10.23 -5.00 -13.13
N PRO A 51 -11.38 -5.19 -12.43
CA PRO A 51 -12.52 -4.36 -12.72
C PRO A 51 -11.98 -2.95 -12.71
N GLN A 52 -12.08 -2.27 -13.85
CA GLN A 52 -11.74 -0.87 -13.93
C GLN A 52 -12.75 -0.21 -12.99
N PHE A 53 -12.37 -0.08 -11.72
CA PHE A 53 -13.05 0.81 -10.83
C PHE A 53 -12.86 2.18 -11.46
N ALA A 54 -13.86 2.61 -12.23
CA ALA A 54 -13.96 4.01 -12.56
C ALA A 54 -13.87 4.73 -11.21
N PRO A 55 -12.83 5.52 -10.96
CA PRO A 55 -12.69 6.14 -9.65
C PRO A 55 -13.99 6.92 -9.41
N ARG A 56 -14.66 6.62 -8.29
CA ARG A 56 -15.90 7.35 -7.89
C ARG A 56 -15.64 8.85 -7.75
N PHE A 57 -14.35 9.22 -7.68
CA PHE A 57 -13.86 10.57 -7.58
C PHE A 57 -12.88 10.82 -8.72
N THR A 58 -13.14 11.83 -9.52
CA THR A 58 -12.25 12.27 -10.61
C THR A 58 -10.99 12.93 -10.06
N GLN A 59 -11.06 13.47 -8.85
CA GLN A 59 -9.94 14.07 -8.13
C GLN A 59 -10.09 13.81 -6.64
N LEU A 60 -9.11 13.13 -6.06
CA LEU A 60 -8.95 12.96 -4.61
C LEU A 60 -7.67 13.68 -4.21
N GLU A 61 -7.79 14.66 -3.32
CA GLU A 61 -6.66 15.36 -2.72
C GLU A 61 -6.67 15.17 -1.20
N LEU A 62 -5.53 15.30 -0.57
CA LEU A 62 -5.39 15.04 0.86
C LEU A 62 -4.76 16.24 1.55
N LEU A 63 -5.40 16.75 2.60
CA LEU A 63 -4.85 17.77 3.47
C LEU A 63 -4.38 17.15 4.79
N LEU A 64 -3.08 17.29 5.06
CA LEU A 64 -2.44 16.84 6.30
C LEU A 64 -2.11 18.08 7.14
N ASP A 65 -2.87 18.31 8.20
CA ASP A 65 -2.67 19.48 9.05
C ASP A 65 -1.98 19.13 10.36
N ASN A 66 -0.85 19.78 10.64
CA ASN A 66 -0.09 19.66 11.88
C ASN A 66 0.30 18.23 12.28
N ILE A 67 0.66 17.39 11.30
CA ILE A 67 1.16 16.04 11.57
C ILE A 67 2.59 16.10 12.09
N ARG A 68 2.79 15.82 13.38
CA ARG A 68 4.09 15.93 14.04
C ARG A 68 5.09 14.85 13.65
N SER A 69 4.62 13.62 13.42
CA SER A 69 5.48 12.49 13.12
C SER A 69 5.85 12.44 11.64
N VAL A 70 7.12 12.67 11.34
CA VAL A 70 7.68 12.53 9.98
C VAL A 70 7.43 11.12 9.41
N TYR A 71 7.54 10.09 10.25
CA TYR A 71 7.29 8.70 9.83
C TYR A 71 5.82 8.47 9.47
N ASN A 72 4.89 9.07 10.19
CA ASN A 72 3.46 8.99 9.87
C ASN A 72 3.17 9.70 8.55
N VAL A 73 3.75 10.88 8.33
CA VAL A 73 3.62 11.59 7.04
C VAL A 73 4.09 10.72 5.89
N GLY A 74 5.26 10.08 6.01
CA GLY A 74 5.77 9.17 4.98
C GLY A 74 4.86 7.97 4.73
N ALA A 75 4.33 7.34 5.79
CA ALA A 75 3.39 6.22 5.67
C ALA A 75 2.08 6.65 5.00
N ILE A 76 1.56 7.84 5.33
CA ILE A 76 0.37 8.41 4.70
C ILE A 76 0.64 8.69 3.22
N MET A 77 1.79 9.28 2.87
CA MET A 77 2.15 9.52 1.46
C MET A 77 2.18 8.23 0.64
N ARG A 78 2.77 7.17 1.17
CA ARG A 78 2.78 5.85 0.50
C ARG A 78 1.37 5.30 0.27
N THR A 79 0.50 5.43 1.27
CA THR A 79 -0.91 5.01 1.15
C THR A 79 -1.66 5.88 0.15
N ALA A 80 -1.42 7.20 0.17
CA ALA A 80 -2.04 8.16 -0.72
C ALA A 80 -1.66 7.91 -2.19
N ASP A 81 -0.40 7.59 -2.47
CA ASP A 81 0.08 7.22 -3.80
C ASP A 81 -0.64 5.95 -4.29
N GLY A 82 -0.68 4.89 -3.47
CA GLY A 82 -1.41 3.66 -3.78
C GLY A 82 -2.92 3.84 -3.95
N ALA A 83 -3.52 4.82 -3.28
CA ALA A 83 -4.94 5.17 -3.40
C ALA A 83 -5.26 6.07 -4.59
N GLY A 84 -4.24 6.55 -5.32
CA GLY A 84 -4.42 7.42 -6.47
C GLY A 84 -4.75 8.87 -6.13
N VAL A 85 -4.35 9.34 -4.94
CA VAL A 85 -4.42 10.76 -4.55
C VAL A 85 -3.67 11.60 -5.56
N LYS A 86 -4.22 12.74 -5.94
CA LYS A 86 -3.67 13.59 -7.01
C LYS A 86 -2.80 14.73 -6.48
N HIS A 87 -3.03 15.17 -5.26
CA HIS A 87 -2.28 16.25 -4.64
C HIS A 87 -2.28 16.15 -3.11
N LEU A 88 -1.17 16.55 -2.49
CA LEU A 88 -1.04 16.66 -1.04
C LEU A 88 -0.95 18.12 -0.62
N HIS A 89 -1.77 18.52 0.32
CA HIS A 89 -1.71 19.80 0.98
C HIS A 89 -1.13 19.58 2.39
N LEU A 90 -0.01 20.22 2.70
CA LEU A 90 0.71 20.04 3.96
C LEU A 90 0.56 21.31 4.81
N GLY A 91 -0.25 21.22 5.85
CA GLY A 91 -0.56 22.34 6.75
C GLY A 91 0.38 22.43 7.95
N GLY A 92 0.70 23.66 8.35
CA GLY A 92 1.42 23.95 9.57
C GLY A 92 2.80 23.28 9.66
N ILE A 93 3.00 22.50 10.73
CA ILE A 93 4.27 21.80 11.01
C ILE A 93 4.45 20.47 10.28
N THR A 94 3.51 20.07 9.42
CA THR A 94 3.61 18.83 8.65
C THR A 94 4.87 18.85 7.79
N ALA A 95 5.72 17.83 7.94
CA ALA A 95 7.00 17.75 7.24
C ALA A 95 6.80 17.62 5.72
N PRO A 96 7.51 18.42 4.90
CA PRO A 96 7.45 18.32 3.44
C PRO A 96 8.19 17.09 2.93
N PRO A 97 7.92 16.61 1.70
CA PRO A 97 8.61 15.50 1.07
C PRO A 97 10.14 15.63 1.01
N THR A 98 10.65 16.84 1.03
CA THR A 98 12.08 17.14 1.07
C THR A 98 12.77 16.81 2.40
N HIS A 99 12.00 16.45 3.43
CA HIS A 99 12.55 16.12 4.73
C HIS A 99 13.34 14.80 4.69
N PRO A 100 14.64 14.77 5.08
CA PRO A 100 15.53 13.63 4.83
C PRO A 100 15.11 12.32 5.51
N LYS A 101 14.32 12.38 6.59
CA LYS A 101 13.84 11.18 7.28
C LYS A 101 12.55 10.60 6.66
N LEU A 102 11.90 11.32 5.77
CA LEU A 102 10.60 10.94 5.24
C LEU A 102 10.71 9.75 4.27
N ALA A 103 11.75 9.71 3.44
CA ALA A 103 12.00 8.65 2.47
C ALA A 103 12.02 7.24 3.09
N LYS A 104 12.39 7.11 4.36
CA LYS A 104 12.43 5.82 5.06
C LYS A 104 11.07 5.13 5.16
N THR A 105 9.99 5.88 5.15
CA THR A 105 8.62 5.34 5.26
C THR A 105 7.76 5.62 4.04
N ALA A 106 8.08 6.66 3.28
CA ALA A 106 7.39 6.98 2.02
C ALA A 106 7.78 6.04 0.88
N LEU A 107 9.01 5.48 0.91
CA LEU A 107 9.52 4.47 -0.04
C LEU A 107 9.37 4.89 -1.52
N GLY A 108 9.68 6.14 -1.83
CA GLY A 108 9.60 6.71 -3.18
C GLY A 108 8.34 7.54 -3.44
N ALA A 109 7.28 7.40 -2.64
CA ALA A 109 6.05 8.18 -2.80
C ALA A 109 6.26 9.69 -2.59
N GLU A 110 7.32 10.07 -1.87
CA GLU A 110 7.69 11.47 -1.67
C GLU A 110 8.10 12.18 -2.97
N GLY A 111 8.54 11.44 -3.96
CA GLY A 111 8.87 11.96 -5.30
C GLY A 111 7.73 11.82 -6.31
N ALA A 112 6.70 11.04 -6.01
CA ALA A 112 5.63 10.72 -6.96
C ALA A 112 4.42 11.65 -6.86
N LEU A 113 4.12 12.16 -5.64
CA LEU A 113 2.93 12.97 -5.39
C LEU A 113 3.23 14.47 -5.47
N PRO A 114 2.49 15.25 -6.27
CA PRO A 114 2.51 16.71 -6.21
C PRO A 114 2.06 17.18 -4.82
N TRP A 115 2.67 18.26 -4.33
CA TRP A 115 2.35 18.77 -3.01
C TRP A 115 2.48 20.28 -2.90
N THR A 116 1.78 20.86 -1.92
CA THR A 116 1.85 22.28 -1.57
C THR A 116 1.92 22.45 -0.05
N GLN A 117 2.82 23.33 0.42
CA GLN A 117 2.92 23.67 1.83
C GLN A 117 2.02 24.88 2.16
N HIS A 118 1.26 24.78 3.22
CA HIS A 118 0.38 25.84 3.74
C HIS A 118 0.77 26.20 5.17
N ARG A 119 0.84 27.48 5.46
CA ARG A 119 1.08 27.94 6.84
C ARG A 119 -0.11 27.71 7.74
N ASN A 120 -1.31 27.74 7.18
CA ASN A 120 -2.58 27.60 7.88
C ASN A 120 -3.47 26.57 7.18
N GLY A 121 -3.65 25.40 7.79
CA GLY A 121 -4.45 24.30 7.23
C GLY A 121 -5.94 24.65 7.17
N VAL A 122 -6.45 25.46 8.11
CA VAL A 122 -7.87 25.89 8.09
C VAL A 122 -8.13 26.79 6.89
N GLN A 123 -7.23 27.72 6.59
CA GLN A 123 -7.33 28.56 5.40
C GLN A 123 -7.26 27.71 4.14
N ALA A 124 -6.32 26.76 4.03
CA ALA A 124 -6.20 25.85 2.91
C ALA A 124 -7.48 25.04 2.71
N ALA A 125 -8.08 24.50 3.77
CA ALA A 125 -9.34 23.78 3.70
C ALA A 125 -10.48 24.66 3.18
N SER A 126 -10.53 25.94 3.61
CA SER A 126 -11.55 26.91 3.15
C SER A 126 -11.40 27.24 1.67
N GLU A 127 -10.16 27.41 1.19
CA GLU A 127 -9.84 27.67 -0.21
C GLU A 127 -10.20 26.46 -1.09
N LEU A 128 -9.87 25.24 -0.66
CA LEU A 128 -10.25 24.01 -1.34
C LEU A 128 -11.77 23.85 -1.41
N LYS A 129 -12.47 24.12 -0.32
CA LYS A 129 -13.93 24.09 -0.29
C LYS A 129 -14.53 25.12 -1.25
N ALA A 130 -14.00 26.33 -1.31
CA ALA A 130 -14.41 27.36 -2.28
C ALA A 130 -14.14 26.96 -3.73
N ALA A 131 -13.10 26.14 -3.96
CA ALA A 131 -12.77 25.56 -5.27
C ALA A 131 -13.68 24.36 -5.65
N GLY A 132 -14.62 23.96 -4.79
CA GLY A 132 -15.60 22.91 -5.07
C GLY A 132 -15.30 21.53 -4.47
N TYR A 133 -14.24 21.40 -3.69
CA TYR A 133 -14.00 20.17 -2.92
C TYR A 133 -15.01 19.99 -1.80
N LYS A 134 -15.39 18.75 -1.52
CA LYS A 134 -16.40 18.39 -0.51
C LYS A 134 -15.78 17.59 0.62
#